data_a148830b42b733397110b0b9f775badb
#
_entry.id   a148830b42b733397110b0b9f775badb
#
_cell.length_a   1.000
_cell.length_b   1.000
_cell.length_c   1.000
_cell.angle_alpha   90.00
_cell.angle_beta   90.00
_cell.angle_gamma   90.00
#
_symmetry.space_group_name_H-M   'P 1'
#
loop_
_entity.id
_entity.type
_entity.pdbx_description
1 polymer ?
#
loop_
_entity_poly.entity_id
_entity_poly.type
_entity_poly.pdbx_seq_one_letter_code
_entity_poly.pdbx_strand_id
1 'polypeptide(L)'
;MSESRPVITMYARHTYCPDVARSRARLRELGLTWDEYDVESDAESQQRMVQLSGRGNVPTLVIGESVLVEPSNESLDAALVRAGYPLS
;
A
#
# COMPACT_ATOMS: atom_id res chain seq x y z
N MET A 1 0.11 27.06 4.01
CA MET A 1 -0.08 26.05 3.11
C MET A 1 0.01 24.68 3.74
N SER A 2 -0.82 23.86 3.34
CA SER A 2 -0.92 22.58 3.96
C SER A 2 0.23 21.71 3.52
N GLU A 3 0.54 20.79 4.36
CA GLU A 3 1.47 19.78 4.00
C GLU A 3 0.86 18.83 3.06
N SER A 4 1.62 18.46 2.07
CA SER A 4 1.23 17.45 1.14
C SER A 4 1.90 16.16 1.52
N ARG A 5 1.10 15.19 1.89
CA ARG A 5 1.64 13.85 2.10
C ARG A 5 1.41 13.06 0.83
N PRO A 6 2.32 12.15 0.52
CA PRO A 6 2.13 11.33 -0.68
C PRO A 6 0.89 10.46 -0.54
N VAL A 7 0.26 10.20 -1.67
CA VAL A 7 -0.88 9.29 -1.71
C VAL A 7 -0.40 7.89 -1.37
N ILE A 8 -1.21 7.18 -0.61
CA ILE A 8 -0.96 5.77 -0.34
C ILE A 8 -1.63 4.98 -1.45
N THR A 9 -0.86 4.19 -2.16
CA THR A 9 -1.38 3.35 -3.24
C THR A 9 -1.21 1.90 -2.88
N MET A 10 -2.26 1.10 -3.03
CA MET A 10 -2.20 -0.33 -2.75
C MET A 10 -2.61 -1.09 -3.99
N TYR A 11 -1.74 -2.00 -4.42
CA TYR A 11 -2.07 -2.98 -5.45
C TYR A 11 -2.48 -4.26 -4.75
N ALA A 12 -3.71 -4.69 -4.99
CA ALA A 12 -4.31 -5.78 -4.24
C ALA A 12 -5.10 -6.69 -5.19
N ARG A 13 -5.80 -7.65 -4.63
CA ARG A 13 -6.68 -8.50 -5.41
C ARG A 13 -8.02 -8.60 -4.70
N HIS A 14 -9.09 -8.87 -5.47
CA HIS A 14 -10.42 -8.99 -4.88
C HIS A 14 -10.62 -10.35 -4.21
N THR A 15 -9.91 -11.38 -4.65
CA THR A 15 -9.94 -12.67 -3.97
C THR A 15 -9.30 -12.52 -2.59
N TYR A 16 -9.86 -13.16 -1.59
CA TYR A 16 -9.38 -13.00 -0.22
C TYR A 16 -7.89 -13.29 -0.11
N CYS A 17 -7.20 -12.41 0.61
CA CYS A 17 -5.78 -12.53 0.88
C CYS A 17 -5.52 -12.01 2.28
N PRO A 18 -5.02 -12.83 3.21
CA PRO A 18 -4.79 -12.36 4.58
C PRO A 18 -3.79 -11.21 4.66
N ASP A 19 -2.80 -11.18 3.77
CA ASP A 19 -1.83 -10.08 3.78
C ASP A 19 -2.46 -8.77 3.36
N VAL A 20 -3.35 -8.81 2.36
CA VAL A 20 -4.10 -7.62 1.95
C VAL A 20 -5.01 -7.16 3.08
N ALA A 21 -5.71 -8.12 3.71
CA ALA A 21 -6.63 -7.80 4.80
C ALA A 21 -5.90 -7.14 5.96
N ARG A 22 -4.68 -7.60 6.26
CA ARG A 22 -3.90 -7.03 7.36
C ARG A 22 -3.54 -5.56 7.08
N SER A 23 -3.08 -5.28 5.87
CA SER A 23 -2.71 -3.91 5.52
C SER A 23 -3.92 -2.99 5.49
N ARG A 24 -5.04 -3.46 4.94
CA ARG A 24 -6.27 -2.66 4.97
C ARG A 24 -6.70 -2.35 6.39
N ALA A 25 -6.65 -3.35 7.26
CA ALA A 25 -7.07 -3.16 8.64
C ALA A 25 -6.18 -2.13 9.34
N ARG A 26 -4.88 -2.21 9.09
CA ARG A 26 -3.97 -1.27 9.75
C ARG A 26 -4.21 0.16 9.28
N LEU A 27 -4.39 0.35 7.98
CA LEU A 27 -4.64 1.69 7.46
C LEU A 27 -5.95 2.26 8.01
N ARG A 28 -6.99 1.44 8.09
CA ARG A 28 -8.26 1.87 8.68
C ARG A 28 -8.11 2.21 10.15
N GLU A 29 -7.36 1.41 10.87
CA GLU A 29 -7.12 1.64 12.29
C GLU A 29 -6.44 2.99 12.51
N LEU A 30 -5.56 3.38 11.59
CA LEU A 30 -4.87 4.66 11.66
C LEU A 30 -5.68 5.81 11.10
N GLY A 31 -6.89 5.54 10.61
CA GLY A 31 -7.76 6.57 10.06
C GLY A 31 -7.31 7.10 8.71
N LEU A 32 -6.55 6.31 7.96
CA LEU A 32 -5.98 6.76 6.68
C LEU A 32 -6.77 6.19 5.52
N THR A 33 -6.78 6.93 4.42
CA THR A 33 -7.38 6.48 3.17
C THR A 33 -6.28 6.17 2.17
N TRP A 34 -6.64 5.40 1.16
CA TRP A 34 -5.66 5.02 0.13
C TRP A 34 -6.38 4.74 -1.18
N ASP A 35 -5.63 4.76 -2.27
CA ASP A 35 -6.12 4.32 -3.57
C ASP A 35 -5.77 2.85 -3.73
N GLU A 36 -6.73 2.07 -4.21
CA GLU A 36 -6.51 0.64 -4.35
C GLU A 36 -6.81 0.20 -5.77
N TYR A 37 -5.93 -0.62 -6.33
CA TYR A 37 -6.06 -1.14 -7.69
C TYR A 37 -6.08 -2.66 -7.61
N ASP A 38 -7.02 -3.27 -8.33
CA ASP A 38 -7.21 -4.71 -8.34
C ASP A 38 -6.42 -5.32 -9.50
N VAL A 39 -5.31 -5.98 -9.18
CA VAL A 39 -4.43 -6.53 -10.20
C VAL A 39 -5.00 -7.78 -10.85
N GLU A 40 -6.04 -8.39 -10.26
CA GLU A 40 -6.68 -9.54 -10.88
C GLU A 40 -7.56 -9.15 -12.04
N SER A 41 -8.19 -7.97 -11.95
CA SER A 41 -9.11 -7.53 -12.98
C SER A 41 -8.52 -6.50 -13.93
N ASP A 42 -7.32 -6.00 -13.64
CA ASP A 42 -6.73 -4.93 -14.44
C ASP A 42 -5.26 -5.26 -14.74
N ALA A 43 -5.00 -5.68 -15.98
CA ALA A 43 -3.67 -6.09 -16.38
C ALA A 43 -2.67 -4.94 -16.33
N GLU A 44 -3.13 -3.72 -16.56
CA GLU A 44 -2.25 -2.56 -16.51
C GLU A 44 -1.76 -2.31 -15.09
N SER A 45 -2.65 -2.47 -14.11
CA SER A 45 -2.26 -2.34 -12.71
C SER A 45 -1.26 -3.41 -12.31
N GLN A 46 -1.45 -4.63 -12.81
CA GLN A 46 -0.50 -5.70 -12.52
C GLN A 46 0.87 -5.39 -13.09
N GLN A 47 0.93 -4.90 -14.32
CA GLN A 47 2.20 -4.54 -14.92
C GLN A 47 2.89 -3.45 -14.12
N ARG A 48 2.14 -2.45 -13.69
CA ARG A 48 2.71 -1.37 -12.91
C ARG A 48 3.25 -1.86 -11.58
N MET A 49 2.52 -2.76 -10.91
CA MET A 49 2.98 -3.34 -9.66
C MET A 49 4.32 -4.06 -9.84
N VAL A 50 4.43 -4.87 -10.90
CA VAL A 50 5.65 -5.61 -11.17
C VAL A 50 6.80 -4.65 -11.51
N GLN A 51 6.53 -3.60 -12.26
CA GLN A 51 7.54 -2.61 -12.58
C GLN A 51 8.08 -1.92 -11.33
N LEU A 52 7.21 -1.64 -10.38
CA LEU A 52 7.61 -0.93 -9.17
C LEU A 52 8.31 -1.82 -8.16
N SER A 53 7.86 -3.05 -8.02
CA SER A 53 8.33 -3.93 -6.94
C SER A 53 9.24 -5.04 -7.43
N GLY A 54 9.22 -5.35 -8.73
CA GLY A 54 9.92 -6.50 -9.27
C GLY A 54 9.23 -7.82 -8.96
N ARG A 55 8.02 -7.78 -8.40
CA ARG A 55 7.32 -8.99 -7.98
C ARG A 55 5.84 -8.90 -8.32
N GLY A 56 5.20 -10.07 -8.38
CA GLY A 56 3.76 -10.15 -8.59
C GLY A 56 2.97 -10.41 -7.33
N ASN A 57 3.53 -10.14 -6.15
CA ASN A 57 2.88 -10.44 -4.88
C ASN A 57 1.99 -9.28 -4.42
N VAL A 58 0.89 -9.62 -3.79
CA VAL A 58 -0.02 -8.63 -3.21
C VAL A 58 -0.06 -8.81 -1.70
N PRO A 59 -0.26 -7.72 -0.95
CA PRO A 59 -0.37 -6.37 -1.45
C PRO A 59 1.01 -5.77 -1.70
N THR A 60 1.08 -4.89 -2.70
CA THR A 60 2.23 -4.01 -2.89
C THR A 60 1.74 -2.61 -2.61
N LEU A 61 2.39 -1.93 -1.69
CA LEU A 61 2.02 -0.56 -1.33
C LEU A 61 3.11 0.40 -1.75
N VAL A 62 2.70 1.53 -2.28
CA VAL A 62 3.62 2.60 -2.63
C VAL A 62 3.26 3.81 -1.78
N ILE A 63 4.22 4.27 -0.99
CA ILE A 63 4.03 5.40 -0.09
C ILE A 63 5.26 6.29 -0.26
N GLY A 64 5.09 7.37 -1.04
CA GLY A 64 6.23 8.20 -1.38
C GLY A 64 7.24 7.40 -2.17
N GLU A 65 8.46 7.32 -1.68
CA GLU A 65 9.51 6.56 -2.35
C GLU A 65 9.60 5.12 -1.87
N SER A 66 8.77 4.74 -0.91
CA SER A 66 8.81 3.39 -0.36
C SER A 66 7.91 2.47 -1.16
N VAL A 67 8.43 1.31 -1.52
CA VAL A 67 7.65 0.25 -2.15
C VAL A 67 7.73 -0.96 -1.23
N LEU A 68 6.57 -1.38 -0.74
CA LEU A 68 6.47 -2.46 0.24
C LEU A 68 5.72 -3.63 -0.34
N VAL A 69 6.25 -4.82 -0.18
CA VAL A 69 5.59 -6.04 -0.67
C VAL A 69 5.24 -6.89 0.55
N GLU A 70 3.95 -7.15 0.70
CA GLU A 70 3.43 -7.97 1.80
C GLU A 70 3.97 -7.48 3.16
N PRO A 71 3.82 -6.17 3.45
CA PRO A 71 4.47 -5.63 4.65
C PRO A 71 3.81 -6.09 5.94
N SER A 72 4.63 -6.20 6.97
CA SER A 72 4.11 -6.30 8.33
C SER A 72 3.55 -4.95 8.73
N ASN A 73 2.78 -4.93 9.82
CA ASN A 73 2.30 -3.65 10.33
C ASN A 73 3.45 -2.74 10.75
N GLU A 74 4.53 -3.31 11.26
CA GLU A 74 5.70 -2.51 11.64
C GLU A 74 6.36 -1.86 10.44
N SER A 75 6.51 -2.62 9.35
CA SER A 75 7.10 -2.08 8.13
C SER A 75 6.22 -1.01 7.52
N LEU A 76 4.91 -1.23 7.55
CA LEU A 76 3.95 -0.26 7.03
C LEU A 76 4.01 1.03 7.85
N ASP A 77 4.02 0.91 9.18
CA ASP A 77 4.10 2.08 10.06
C ASP A 77 5.37 2.88 9.80
N ALA A 78 6.50 2.18 9.63
CA ALA A 78 7.78 2.86 9.39
C ALA A 78 7.75 3.65 8.08
N ALA A 79 7.15 3.08 7.04
CA ALA A 79 7.05 3.76 5.76
C ALA A 79 6.13 4.97 5.85
N LEU A 80 5.05 4.85 6.61
CA LEU A 80 4.13 5.98 6.80
C LEU A 80 4.81 7.12 7.54
N VAL A 81 5.56 6.82 8.59
CA VAL A 81 6.28 7.86 9.33
C VAL A 81 7.30 8.53 8.43
N ARG A 82 8.02 7.74 7.63
CA ARG A 82 9.02 8.28 6.71
C ARG A 82 8.38 9.22 5.70
N ALA A 83 7.13 8.95 5.33
CA ALA A 83 6.41 9.77 4.36
C ALA A 83 5.72 10.99 5.00
N GLY A 84 5.84 11.14 6.32
CA GLY A 84 5.29 12.30 7.00
C GLY A 84 3.92 12.10 7.62
N TYR A 85 3.43 10.86 7.69
CA TYR A 85 2.15 10.60 8.35
C TYR A 85 2.37 10.46 9.85
N PRO A 86 1.62 11.21 10.65
CA PRO A 86 1.74 11.05 12.12
C PRO A 86 0.97 9.83 12.58
N LEU A 87 1.63 9.00 13.38
CA LEU A 87 1.02 7.78 13.90
C LEU A 87 0.99 7.82 15.41
N SER A 88 0.29 8.69 15.96
CA SER A 88 0.26 8.75 17.42
C SER A 88 -0.96 8.09 18.02
#